data_daa5db629d1431e1cc81f0f7d9438c5c
#
_entry.id   daa5db629d1431e1cc81f0f7d9438c5c
#
_cell.length_a   1.000
_cell.length_b   1.000
_cell.length_c   1.000
_cell.angle_alpha   90.00
_cell.angle_beta   90.00
_cell.angle_gamma   90.00
#
_symmetry.space_group_name_H-M   'P 1'
#
loop_
_entity.id
_entity.type
_entity.pdbx_description
1 polymer ?
#
loop_
_entity_poly.entity_id
_entity_poly.type
_entity_poly.pdbx_seq_one_letter_code
_entity_poly.pdbx_strand_id
1 'polypeptide(L)'
;MREIIEIFNSYKEKADASFKPKFWSEENVLSCAEKAQLDTENIKFLSDFICYADEELKRFMWQFYYMMFESDEDFSGNIWQLEKIPLNEEAEEKFPGAIKACIYLLAAEHLKKWAENTEFNQEDLVKSYFRRYKKIVDKNRYSHNTFGLCRLSSFMYGYAYPFILPIGLFTFQYRLQEPFCEVYENEKGEHLLVAVPYYNYDQKGFQSEEGYLPAYELKGDILLAHTFGEKGKLSLTPETVNLKKYKKILCPGDRVVTIHIPGERRLVKEEVKQSIKEAKRLCAKYLPPFKAIVCTTWFIDPNLRGEVIQDGSNMAHFADLFDLACARDNKNISIFEHVFETSEQPLENLVPKNDFQKRLVKRALRGEKIYWTFGILKNDI
;
A
#
# COMPACT_ATOMS: atom_id res chain seq x y z
N MET A 1 21.19 -1.72 -11.35
CA MET A 1 20.15 -0.70 -11.11
C MET A 1 20.88 0.53 -10.60
N ARG A 2 20.72 1.70 -11.25
CA ARG A 2 21.36 2.94 -10.76
C ARG A 2 20.87 3.25 -9.35
N GLU A 3 21.74 3.75 -8.49
CA GLU A 3 21.31 4.19 -7.17
C GLU A 3 20.42 5.44 -7.29
N ILE A 4 19.44 5.61 -6.40
CA ILE A 4 18.49 6.70 -6.43
C ILE A 4 19.19 8.08 -6.39
N ILE A 5 20.32 8.16 -5.71
CA ILE A 5 21.13 9.39 -5.61
C ILE A 5 21.74 9.76 -6.97
N GLU A 6 22.20 8.77 -7.75
CA GLU A 6 22.71 8.99 -9.09
C GLU A 6 21.60 9.48 -10.02
N ILE A 7 20.40 8.87 -9.91
CA ILE A 7 19.22 9.30 -10.65
C ILE A 7 18.88 10.75 -10.29
N PHE A 8 18.78 11.06 -9.00
CA PHE A 8 18.48 12.41 -8.52
C PHE A 8 19.46 13.43 -9.08
N ASN A 9 20.78 13.17 -8.96
CA ASN A 9 21.82 14.09 -9.44
C ASN A 9 21.79 14.28 -10.94
N SER A 10 21.39 13.26 -11.73
CA SER A 10 21.31 13.36 -13.19
C SER A 10 20.23 14.33 -13.70
N TYR A 11 19.28 14.71 -12.84
CA TYR A 11 18.22 15.66 -13.20
C TYR A 11 18.52 17.13 -12.84
N LYS A 12 19.65 17.41 -12.22
CA LYS A 12 19.98 18.79 -11.77
C LYS A 12 19.89 19.84 -12.87
N GLU A 13 20.58 19.64 -13.98
CA GLU A 13 20.61 20.61 -15.10
C GLU A 13 19.22 20.80 -15.72
N LYS A 14 18.45 19.72 -15.92
CA LYS A 14 17.09 19.80 -16.47
C LYS A 14 16.13 20.52 -15.52
N ALA A 15 16.24 20.23 -14.25
CA ALA A 15 15.44 20.90 -13.23
C ALA A 15 15.78 22.39 -13.14
N ASP A 16 17.06 22.75 -13.12
CA ASP A 16 17.49 24.15 -13.11
C ASP A 16 16.99 24.93 -14.33
N ALA A 17 17.05 24.33 -15.51
CA ALA A 17 16.55 24.94 -16.74
C ALA A 17 15.02 25.16 -16.76
N SER A 18 14.28 24.33 -16.04
CA SER A 18 12.81 24.38 -15.93
C SER A 18 12.30 24.99 -14.63
N PHE A 19 13.15 25.54 -13.80
CA PHE A 19 12.81 26.05 -12.47
C PHE A 19 11.70 27.10 -12.50
N LYS A 20 10.70 26.92 -11.65
CA LYS A 20 9.53 27.78 -11.53
C LYS A 20 9.47 28.42 -10.14
N PRO A 21 10.10 29.59 -9.91
CA PRO A 21 10.14 30.21 -8.57
C PRO A 21 8.75 30.43 -7.96
N LYS A 22 7.77 30.88 -8.76
CA LYS A 22 6.39 31.11 -8.32
C LYS A 22 5.67 29.84 -7.85
N PHE A 23 6.11 28.66 -8.31
CA PHE A 23 5.56 27.37 -7.85
C PHE A 23 5.76 27.19 -6.33
N TRP A 24 6.89 27.69 -5.79
CA TRP A 24 7.24 27.67 -4.37
C TRP A 24 6.89 28.97 -3.65
N SER A 25 5.92 29.72 -4.12
CA SER A 25 5.45 30.92 -3.39
C SER A 25 4.68 30.52 -2.13
N GLU A 26 4.74 31.35 -1.12
CA GLU A 26 3.95 31.18 0.11
C GLU A 26 2.46 31.04 -0.23
N GLU A 27 1.93 31.90 -1.11
CA GLU A 27 0.54 31.88 -1.56
C GLU A 27 0.13 30.49 -2.10
N ASN A 28 0.94 29.86 -2.95
CA ASN A 28 0.63 28.53 -3.50
C ASN A 28 0.64 27.45 -2.43
N VAL A 29 1.66 27.46 -1.55
CA VAL A 29 1.76 26.47 -0.48
C VAL A 29 0.59 26.60 0.48
N LEU A 30 0.25 27.82 0.91
CA LEU A 30 -0.85 28.07 1.84
C LEU A 30 -2.21 27.73 1.21
N SER A 31 -2.45 28.09 -0.06
CA SER A 31 -3.67 27.70 -0.77
C SER A 31 -3.87 26.19 -0.82
N CYS A 32 -2.80 25.41 -1.02
CA CYS A 32 -2.89 23.95 -0.99
C CYS A 32 -3.07 23.42 0.44
N ALA A 33 -2.44 24.02 1.46
CA ALA A 33 -2.59 23.66 2.85
C ALA A 33 -4.03 23.87 3.35
N GLU A 34 -4.67 24.96 2.96
CA GLU A 34 -6.07 25.24 3.23
C GLU A 34 -7.00 24.22 2.56
N LYS A 35 -6.77 23.90 1.26
CA LYS A 35 -7.52 22.87 0.55
C LYS A 35 -7.35 21.49 1.20
N ALA A 36 -6.18 21.20 1.76
CA ALA A 36 -5.92 20.00 2.54
C ALA A 36 -6.55 20.05 3.94
N GLN A 37 -7.14 21.17 4.34
CA GLN A 37 -7.75 21.38 5.66
C GLN A 37 -6.76 21.14 6.81
N LEU A 38 -5.52 21.56 6.65
CA LEU A 38 -4.54 21.50 7.72
C LEU A 38 -4.93 22.46 8.85
N ASP A 39 -4.52 22.14 10.08
CA ASP A 39 -4.73 23.05 11.20
C ASP A 39 -3.80 24.26 11.14
N THR A 40 -4.12 25.29 11.94
CA THR A 40 -3.40 26.56 11.97
C THR A 40 -1.92 26.40 12.28
N GLU A 41 -1.53 25.43 13.12
CA GLU A 41 -0.13 25.21 13.50
C GLU A 41 0.66 24.58 12.35
N ASN A 42 0.06 23.61 11.64
CA ASN A 42 0.66 23.06 10.41
C ASN A 42 0.78 24.12 9.31
N ILE A 43 -0.23 24.96 9.12
CA ILE A 43 -0.20 26.06 8.14
C ILE A 43 0.93 27.03 8.50
N LYS A 44 1.02 27.44 9.77
CA LYS A 44 2.10 28.33 10.24
C LYS A 44 3.48 27.70 10.02
N PHE A 45 3.65 26.41 10.36
CA PHE A 45 4.91 25.71 10.16
C PHE A 45 5.36 25.72 8.69
N LEU A 46 4.44 25.47 7.75
CA LEU A 46 4.74 25.52 6.31
C LEU A 46 5.04 26.94 5.81
N SER A 47 4.33 27.96 6.33
CA SER A 47 4.61 29.38 6.03
C SER A 47 5.99 29.77 6.52
N ASP A 48 6.32 29.48 7.77
CA ASP A 48 7.63 29.78 8.36
C ASP A 48 8.76 29.10 7.55
N PHE A 49 8.57 27.85 7.12
CA PHE A 49 9.52 27.13 6.29
C PHE A 49 9.70 27.78 4.91
N ILE A 50 8.63 28.11 4.19
CA ILE A 50 8.72 28.69 2.85
C ILE A 50 9.35 30.08 2.87
N CYS A 51 9.13 30.86 3.94
CA CYS A 51 9.80 32.13 4.16
C CYS A 51 11.29 31.94 4.47
N TYR A 52 11.66 30.86 5.16
CA TYR A 52 13.07 30.50 5.41
C TYR A 52 13.78 30.02 4.14
N ALA A 53 13.08 29.28 3.27
CA ALA A 53 13.66 28.66 2.09
C ALA A 53 14.16 29.72 1.09
N ASP A 54 15.45 29.84 0.91
CA ASP A 54 16.08 30.64 -0.11
C ASP A 54 15.91 30.08 -1.52
N GLU A 55 16.48 30.72 -2.53
CA GLU A 55 16.36 30.27 -3.92
C GLU A 55 17.08 28.94 -4.13
N GLU A 56 18.21 28.68 -3.47
CA GLU A 56 18.98 27.44 -3.61
C GLU A 56 18.18 26.25 -3.06
N LEU A 57 17.59 26.40 -1.88
CA LEU A 57 16.73 25.36 -1.30
C LEU A 57 15.48 25.13 -2.16
N LYS A 58 14.86 26.17 -2.71
CA LYS A 58 13.72 26.04 -3.64
C LYS A 58 14.12 25.34 -4.95
N ARG A 59 15.33 25.54 -5.47
CA ARG A 59 15.86 24.78 -6.62
C ARG A 59 16.07 23.31 -6.29
N PHE A 60 16.60 22.99 -5.11
CA PHE A 60 16.72 21.63 -4.63
C PHE A 60 15.33 20.95 -4.52
N MET A 61 14.36 21.63 -3.94
CA MET A 61 12.97 21.13 -3.85
C MET A 61 12.36 20.91 -5.25
N TRP A 62 12.65 21.81 -6.20
CA TRP A 62 12.22 21.67 -7.58
C TRP A 62 12.88 20.48 -8.28
N GLN A 63 14.17 20.24 -8.08
CA GLN A 63 14.86 19.07 -8.61
C GLN A 63 14.21 17.78 -8.13
N PHE A 64 13.85 17.71 -6.85
CA PHE A 64 13.15 16.55 -6.29
C PHE A 64 11.75 16.39 -6.90
N TYR A 65 10.98 17.47 -6.98
CA TYR A 65 9.67 17.47 -7.65
C TYR A 65 9.77 17.05 -9.12
N TYR A 66 10.73 17.65 -9.86
CA TYR A 66 10.95 17.38 -11.26
C TYR A 66 11.25 15.90 -11.52
N MET A 67 12.17 15.34 -10.77
CA MET A 67 12.51 13.92 -10.88
C MET A 67 11.28 13.02 -10.64
N MET A 68 10.42 13.35 -9.66
CA MET A 68 9.26 12.53 -9.34
C MET A 68 8.09 12.70 -10.29
N PHE A 69 7.83 13.90 -10.81
CA PHE A 69 6.57 14.23 -11.46
C PHE A 69 6.67 14.80 -12.87
N GLU A 70 7.84 15.25 -13.28
CA GLU A 70 8.05 15.84 -14.61
C GLU A 70 9.07 15.03 -15.45
N SER A 71 9.65 13.95 -14.90
CA SER A 71 10.57 13.04 -15.59
C SER A 71 9.87 11.74 -16.02
N ASP A 72 10.58 10.92 -16.79
CA ASP A 72 10.12 9.61 -17.25
C ASP A 72 10.48 8.47 -16.26
N GLU A 73 10.97 8.78 -15.05
CA GLU A 73 11.36 7.78 -14.06
C GLU A 73 10.12 7.13 -13.43
N ASP A 74 10.15 5.80 -13.33
CA ASP A 74 9.09 5.00 -12.70
C ASP A 74 9.52 4.46 -11.34
N PHE A 75 9.02 5.05 -10.26
CA PHE A 75 9.25 4.60 -8.87
C PHE A 75 8.16 3.66 -8.34
N SER A 76 7.17 3.27 -9.15
CA SER A 76 6.06 2.41 -8.71
C SER A 76 6.52 1.05 -8.19
N GLY A 77 7.66 0.56 -8.67
CA GLY A 77 8.24 -0.71 -8.25
C GLY A 77 8.82 -0.68 -6.83
N ASN A 78 9.35 0.48 -6.41
CA ASN A 78 9.93 0.64 -5.08
C ASN A 78 9.93 2.11 -4.65
N ILE A 79 8.80 2.59 -4.22
CA ILE A 79 8.61 3.97 -3.75
C ILE A 79 9.50 4.33 -2.53
N TRP A 80 9.95 3.32 -1.77
CA TRP A 80 10.79 3.54 -0.60
C TRP A 80 12.20 4.03 -0.95
N GLN A 81 12.63 3.91 -2.20
CA GLN A 81 13.90 4.49 -2.65
C GLN A 81 13.90 6.02 -2.51
N LEU A 82 12.75 6.68 -2.66
CA LEU A 82 12.61 8.13 -2.52
C LEU A 82 12.97 8.63 -1.11
N GLU A 83 12.86 7.77 -0.09
CA GLU A 83 13.25 8.11 1.28
C GLU A 83 14.78 8.17 1.48
N LYS A 84 15.56 7.62 0.54
CA LYS A 84 17.03 7.59 0.59
C LYS A 84 17.68 8.82 -0.04
N ILE A 85 16.90 9.72 -0.65
CA ILE A 85 17.44 10.97 -1.21
C ILE A 85 17.83 11.86 -0.03
N PRO A 86 19.12 12.28 0.06
CA PRO A 86 19.57 13.14 1.14
C PRO A 86 18.89 14.51 1.03
N LEU A 87 18.32 14.96 2.11
CA LEU A 87 17.70 16.29 2.21
C LEU A 87 18.73 17.30 2.70
N ASN A 88 18.38 18.59 2.59
CA ASN A 88 19.20 19.66 3.16
C ASN A 88 19.19 19.54 4.69
N GLU A 89 20.35 19.24 5.29
CA GLU A 89 20.50 18.94 6.72
C GLU A 89 20.06 20.11 7.59
N GLU A 90 20.49 21.35 7.27
CA GLU A 90 20.13 22.56 8.04
C GLU A 90 18.61 22.80 8.04
N ALA A 91 17.99 22.65 6.88
CA ALA A 91 16.54 22.79 6.74
C ALA A 91 15.78 21.70 7.51
N GLU A 92 16.25 20.44 7.47
CA GLU A 92 15.63 19.32 8.19
C GLU A 92 15.84 19.43 9.71
N GLU A 93 16.96 19.98 10.18
CA GLU A 93 17.17 20.23 11.60
C GLU A 93 16.19 21.29 12.14
N LYS A 94 15.98 22.37 11.37
CA LYS A 94 15.13 23.48 11.78
C LYS A 94 13.64 23.24 11.52
N PHE A 95 13.32 22.56 10.42
CA PHE A 95 11.96 22.28 9.97
C PHE A 95 11.81 20.82 9.55
N PRO A 96 11.79 19.85 10.49
CA PRO A 96 11.78 18.43 10.18
C PRO A 96 10.62 18.01 9.28
N GLY A 97 10.94 17.45 8.12
CA GLY A 97 9.96 16.97 7.14
C GLY A 97 9.23 18.04 6.33
N ALA A 98 9.59 19.33 6.45
CA ALA A 98 8.94 20.42 5.72
C ALA A 98 9.20 20.36 4.21
N ILE A 99 10.42 19.96 3.80
CA ILE A 99 10.78 19.81 2.38
C ILE A 99 9.80 18.85 1.70
N LYS A 100 9.66 17.63 2.24
CA LYS A 100 8.73 16.62 1.71
C LYS A 100 7.28 17.07 1.82
N ALA A 101 6.92 17.73 2.91
CA ALA A 101 5.58 18.26 3.10
C ALA A 101 5.19 19.23 1.98
N CYS A 102 6.02 20.21 1.65
CA CYS A 102 5.76 21.15 0.57
C CYS A 102 5.74 20.47 -0.80
N ILE A 103 6.71 19.59 -1.09
CA ILE A 103 6.78 18.86 -2.37
C ILE A 103 5.49 18.08 -2.61
N TYR A 104 5.07 17.26 -1.64
CA TYR A 104 3.85 16.44 -1.81
C TYR A 104 2.58 17.28 -1.71
N LEU A 105 2.55 18.38 -0.98
CA LEU A 105 1.39 19.28 -0.98
C LEU A 105 1.11 19.84 -2.37
N LEU A 106 2.16 20.31 -3.05
CA LEU A 106 2.07 20.87 -4.40
C LEU A 106 1.95 19.79 -5.49
N ALA A 107 2.23 18.54 -5.20
CA ALA A 107 2.05 17.43 -6.15
C ALA A 107 0.58 17.19 -6.54
N ALA A 108 -0.38 17.78 -5.82
CA ALA A 108 -1.78 17.82 -6.24
C ALA A 108 -1.97 18.44 -7.64
N GLU A 109 -1.08 19.34 -8.07
CA GLU A 109 -1.14 19.93 -9.42
C GLU A 109 -0.77 18.90 -10.50
N HIS A 110 0.16 17.99 -10.24
CA HIS A 110 0.45 16.88 -11.14
C HIS A 110 -0.76 15.95 -11.28
N LEU A 111 -1.39 15.59 -10.16
CA LEU A 111 -2.59 14.75 -10.15
C LEU A 111 -3.76 15.38 -10.92
N LYS A 112 -3.95 16.71 -10.84
CA LYS A 112 -4.97 17.42 -11.62
C LYS A 112 -4.72 17.28 -13.12
N LYS A 113 -3.50 17.54 -13.59
CA LYS A 113 -3.14 17.42 -15.02
C LYS A 113 -3.37 16.00 -15.53
N TRP A 114 -3.04 14.98 -14.73
CA TRP A 114 -3.30 13.60 -15.09
C TRP A 114 -4.81 13.33 -15.20
N ALA A 115 -5.61 13.81 -14.26
CA ALA A 115 -7.06 13.60 -14.22
C ALA A 115 -7.78 14.23 -15.42
N GLU A 116 -7.29 15.35 -15.98
CA GLU A 116 -7.84 16.02 -17.16
C GLU A 116 -7.97 15.10 -18.39
N ASN A 117 -7.12 14.09 -18.47
CA ASN A 117 -7.09 13.13 -19.60
C ASN A 117 -7.71 11.77 -19.24
N THR A 118 -8.51 11.72 -18.16
CA THR A 118 -9.09 10.47 -17.65
C THR A 118 -10.58 10.60 -17.38
N GLU A 119 -11.23 9.47 -17.07
CA GLU A 119 -12.62 9.43 -16.64
C GLU A 119 -12.80 9.73 -15.14
N PHE A 120 -11.71 9.92 -14.41
CA PHE A 120 -11.78 10.26 -13.00
C PHE A 120 -12.25 11.71 -12.82
N ASN A 121 -13.12 11.92 -11.84
CA ASN A 121 -13.47 13.27 -11.45
C ASN A 121 -12.26 13.94 -10.79
N GLN A 122 -11.76 15.01 -11.39
CA GLN A 122 -10.56 15.72 -10.94
C GLN A 122 -10.70 16.24 -9.50
N GLU A 123 -11.86 16.82 -9.17
CA GLU A 123 -12.12 17.38 -7.85
C GLU A 123 -12.12 16.29 -6.77
N ASP A 124 -12.78 15.15 -7.03
CA ASP A 124 -12.85 14.02 -6.11
C ASP A 124 -11.47 13.39 -5.88
N LEU A 125 -10.65 13.25 -6.94
CA LEU A 125 -9.29 12.76 -6.81
C LEU A 125 -8.42 13.68 -5.95
N VAL A 126 -8.42 14.96 -6.22
CA VAL A 126 -7.65 15.96 -5.47
C VAL A 126 -8.12 16.05 -4.02
N LYS A 127 -9.44 15.99 -3.79
CA LYS A 127 -10.01 15.95 -2.44
C LYS A 127 -9.59 14.66 -1.68
N SER A 128 -9.58 13.52 -2.36
CA SER A 128 -9.10 12.26 -1.79
C SER A 128 -7.60 12.32 -1.46
N TYR A 129 -6.81 12.93 -2.35
CA TYR A 129 -5.38 13.19 -2.16
C TYR A 129 -5.12 14.04 -0.91
N PHE A 130 -5.76 15.19 -0.80
CA PHE A 130 -5.59 16.09 0.34
C PHE A 130 -6.05 15.47 1.67
N ARG A 131 -7.12 14.70 1.66
CA ARG A 131 -7.56 13.95 2.85
C ARG A 131 -6.49 12.96 3.30
N ARG A 132 -5.85 12.26 2.36
CA ARG A 132 -4.75 11.33 2.68
C ARG A 132 -3.52 12.06 3.19
N TYR A 133 -3.15 13.15 2.54
CA TYR A 133 -2.07 14.02 2.96
C TYR A 133 -2.26 14.48 4.41
N LYS A 134 -3.42 15.06 4.71
CA LYS A 134 -3.78 15.47 6.08
C LYS A 134 -3.65 14.33 7.09
N LYS A 135 -4.20 13.16 6.77
CA LYS A 135 -4.14 11.99 7.67
C LYS A 135 -2.69 11.58 8.01
N ILE A 136 -1.76 11.67 7.04
CA ILE A 136 -0.35 11.37 7.28
C ILE A 136 0.32 12.46 8.12
N VAL A 137 0.06 13.73 7.81
CA VAL A 137 0.58 14.87 8.61
C VAL A 137 0.08 14.79 10.06
N ASP A 138 -1.22 14.58 10.27
CA ASP A 138 -1.80 14.42 11.60
C ASP A 138 -1.17 13.23 12.34
N LYS A 139 -0.98 12.08 11.69
CA LYS A 139 -0.32 10.91 12.28
C LYS A 139 1.12 11.23 12.68
N ASN A 140 1.89 11.91 11.83
CA ASN A 140 3.26 12.32 12.16
C ASN A 140 3.29 13.23 13.39
N ARG A 141 2.37 14.19 13.47
CA ARG A 141 2.25 15.08 14.62
C ARG A 141 1.94 14.33 15.91
N TYR A 142 0.90 13.51 15.93
CA TYR A 142 0.46 12.80 17.15
C TYR A 142 1.41 11.68 17.57
N SER A 143 2.01 10.97 16.62
CA SER A 143 2.86 9.81 16.92
C SER A 143 4.35 10.16 17.06
N HIS A 144 4.80 11.25 16.47
CA HIS A 144 6.23 11.61 16.39
C HIS A 144 6.52 13.05 16.81
N ASN A 145 5.49 13.81 17.19
CA ASN A 145 5.59 15.22 17.57
C ASN A 145 6.28 16.10 16.50
N THR A 146 5.98 15.85 15.21
CA THR A 146 6.52 16.59 14.08
C THR A 146 5.41 17.10 13.18
N PHE A 147 5.57 18.34 12.65
CA PHE A 147 4.59 18.97 11.77
C PHE A 147 4.75 18.62 10.29
N GLY A 148 5.91 18.09 9.88
CA GLY A 148 6.20 17.77 8.49
C GLY A 148 5.87 16.33 8.11
N LEU A 149 6.29 15.93 6.90
CA LEU A 149 6.21 14.55 6.41
C LEU A 149 7.52 13.81 6.64
N CYS A 150 7.76 13.35 7.86
CA CYS A 150 8.98 12.62 8.22
C CYS A 150 8.93 11.14 7.85
N ARG A 151 7.73 10.53 7.90
CA ARG A 151 7.53 9.10 7.62
C ARG A 151 6.34 8.90 6.69
N LEU A 152 6.34 7.77 5.97
CA LEU A 152 5.29 7.38 5.01
C LEU A 152 5.10 8.39 3.86
N SER A 153 6.02 9.34 3.68
CA SER A 153 5.94 10.37 2.65
C SER A 153 5.97 9.77 1.24
N SER A 154 6.72 8.68 1.03
CA SER A 154 6.79 7.95 -0.23
C SER A 154 5.43 7.39 -0.70
N PHE A 155 4.50 7.10 0.22
CA PHE A 155 3.13 6.75 -0.16
C PHE A 155 2.42 7.89 -0.90
N MET A 156 2.72 9.15 -0.56
CA MET A 156 2.12 10.30 -1.24
C MET A 156 2.52 10.37 -2.71
N TYR A 157 3.71 9.87 -3.07
CA TYR A 157 4.10 9.72 -4.47
C TYR A 157 3.09 8.88 -5.25
N GLY A 158 2.74 7.70 -4.73
CA GLY A 158 1.78 6.80 -5.39
C GLY A 158 0.38 7.41 -5.59
N TYR A 159 -0.03 8.33 -4.72
CA TYR A 159 -1.29 9.06 -4.87
C TYR A 159 -1.18 10.21 -5.87
N ALA A 160 -0.06 10.91 -5.90
CA ALA A 160 0.16 12.04 -6.81
C ALA A 160 0.50 11.58 -8.23
N TYR A 161 1.29 10.52 -8.35
CA TYR A 161 1.61 9.83 -9.61
C TYR A 161 0.70 8.58 -9.69
N PRO A 162 -0.46 8.62 -10.28
CA PRO A 162 -1.66 7.83 -9.96
C PRO A 162 -1.50 6.30 -10.04
N PHE A 163 -0.54 5.77 -9.29
CA PHE A 163 -0.40 4.35 -9.03
C PHE A 163 -1.32 3.88 -7.89
N ILE A 164 -1.88 4.83 -7.13
CA ILE A 164 -2.85 4.56 -6.07
C ILE A 164 -4.14 5.30 -6.39
N LEU A 165 -5.15 4.56 -6.82
CA LEU A 165 -6.42 5.09 -7.31
C LEU A 165 -7.55 4.80 -6.32
N PRO A 166 -8.26 5.81 -5.82
CA PRO A 166 -9.50 5.60 -5.08
C PRO A 166 -10.64 5.27 -6.05
N ILE A 167 -11.20 4.05 -5.96
CA ILE A 167 -12.30 3.61 -6.81
C ILE A 167 -13.38 2.96 -5.94
N GLY A 168 -14.54 3.57 -5.88
CA GLY A 168 -15.65 3.10 -5.05
C GLY A 168 -15.30 3.03 -3.57
N LEU A 169 -15.40 1.85 -2.97
CA LEU A 169 -15.09 1.61 -1.56
C LEU A 169 -13.60 1.51 -1.25
N PHE A 170 -12.77 1.24 -2.25
CA PHE A 170 -11.40 0.83 -2.05
C PHE A 170 -10.39 1.80 -2.64
N THR A 171 -9.14 1.58 -2.27
CA THR A 171 -7.99 2.18 -2.93
C THR A 171 -7.21 1.06 -3.61
N PHE A 172 -6.88 1.23 -4.88
CA PHE A 172 -6.17 0.25 -5.71
C PHE A 172 -4.76 0.74 -5.98
N GLN A 173 -3.76 -0.03 -5.56
CA GLN A 173 -2.35 0.32 -5.74
C GLN A 173 -1.69 -0.60 -6.76
N TYR A 174 -1.12 -0.02 -7.82
CA TYR A 174 -0.23 -0.71 -8.75
C TYR A 174 1.15 -0.89 -8.11
N ARG A 175 1.64 -2.13 -8.03
CA ARG A 175 2.92 -2.44 -7.37
C ARG A 175 3.50 -3.78 -7.84
N LEU A 176 4.71 -4.10 -7.40
CA LEU A 176 5.28 -5.43 -7.55
C LEU A 176 4.63 -6.41 -6.57
N GLN A 177 4.40 -7.65 -7.03
CA GLN A 177 3.94 -8.75 -6.19
C GLN A 177 5.01 -9.12 -5.17
N GLU A 178 4.62 -9.21 -3.92
CA GLU A 178 5.45 -9.73 -2.85
C GLU A 178 5.73 -11.24 -3.04
N PRO A 179 6.87 -11.75 -2.56
CA PRO A 179 7.29 -13.13 -2.83
C PRO A 179 6.60 -14.15 -1.91
N PHE A 180 5.24 -14.14 -1.80
CA PHE A 180 4.52 -15.11 -0.97
C PHE A 180 4.29 -16.45 -1.65
N CYS A 181 3.83 -16.43 -2.90
CA CYS A 181 3.52 -17.62 -3.66
C CYS A 181 3.56 -17.35 -5.16
N GLU A 182 3.59 -18.42 -5.94
CA GLU A 182 3.21 -18.45 -7.33
C GLU A 182 1.73 -18.86 -7.45
N VAL A 183 1.05 -18.35 -8.48
CA VAL A 183 -0.32 -18.74 -8.77
C VAL A 183 -0.40 -19.36 -10.15
N TYR A 184 -1.03 -20.51 -10.21
CA TYR A 184 -1.36 -21.25 -11.41
C TYR A 184 -2.87 -21.29 -11.58
N GLU A 185 -3.35 -21.30 -12.83
CA GLU A 185 -4.76 -21.35 -13.19
C GLU A 185 -5.01 -22.52 -14.12
N ASN A 186 -6.08 -23.28 -13.87
CA ASN A 186 -6.53 -24.34 -14.76
C ASN A 186 -7.51 -23.81 -15.83
N GLU A 187 -7.95 -24.70 -16.74
CA GLU A 187 -8.89 -24.35 -17.83
C GLU A 187 -10.27 -23.87 -17.33
N LYS A 188 -10.61 -24.16 -16.07
CA LYS A 188 -11.86 -23.72 -15.44
C LYS A 188 -11.73 -22.36 -14.75
N GLY A 189 -10.53 -21.76 -14.73
CA GLY A 189 -10.25 -20.53 -14.03
C GLY A 189 -10.05 -20.71 -12.52
N GLU A 190 -9.85 -21.96 -12.04
CA GLU A 190 -9.56 -22.24 -10.63
C GLU A 190 -8.07 -22.02 -10.35
N HIS A 191 -7.76 -21.34 -9.26
CA HIS A 191 -6.40 -21.04 -8.86
C HIS A 191 -5.79 -22.14 -7.98
N LEU A 192 -4.52 -22.43 -8.24
CA LEU A 192 -3.64 -23.20 -7.39
C LEU A 192 -2.49 -22.32 -6.91
N LEU A 193 -2.42 -22.09 -5.60
CA LEU A 193 -1.37 -21.28 -4.97
C LEU A 193 -0.25 -22.20 -4.49
N VAL A 194 0.96 -21.95 -4.96
CA VAL A 194 2.16 -22.75 -4.70
C VAL A 194 3.17 -21.95 -3.91
N ALA A 195 3.65 -22.49 -2.81
CA ALA A 195 4.67 -21.81 -2.00
C ALA A 195 6.00 -21.71 -2.75
N VAL A 196 6.64 -20.55 -2.62
CA VAL A 196 8.01 -20.35 -3.11
C VAL A 196 9.01 -20.60 -1.98
N PRO A 197 10.22 -21.13 -2.25
CA PRO A 197 11.19 -21.50 -1.23
C PRO A 197 11.98 -20.29 -0.70
N TYR A 198 11.30 -19.18 -0.40
CA TYR A 198 11.88 -17.98 0.16
C TYR A 198 11.62 -17.83 1.65
N TYR A 199 10.67 -18.60 2.19
CA TYR A 199 10.25 -18.52 3.59
C TYR A 199 10.16 -19.91 4.20
N ASN A 200 10.49 -20.00 5.50
CA ASN A 200 10.23 -21.21 6.27
C ASN A 200 8.79 -21.25 6.76
N TYR A 201 8.27 -22.47 6.96
CA TYR A 201 6.93 -22.74 7.47
C TYR A 201 6.97 -23.69 8.66
N ASP A 202 6.10 -23.47 9.62
CA ASP A 202 5.94 -24.35 10.78
C ASP A 202 5.10 -25.59 10.46
N GLN A 203 5.00 -26.52 11.43
CA GLN A 203 4.19 -27.75 11.30
C GLN A 203 2.67 -27.48 11.25
N LYS A 204 2.23 -26.24 11.36
CA LYS A 204 0.84 -25.83 11.19
C LYS A 204 0.57 -25.21 9.80
N GLY A 205 1.59 -25.12 8.96
CA GLY A 205 1.51 -24.55 7.62
C GLY A 205 1.53 -23.01 7.58
N PHE A 206 2.09 -22.35 8.60
CA PHE A 206 2.24 -20.90 8.63
C PHE A 206 3.71 -20.50 8.53
N GLN A 207 3.95 -19.33 7.92
CA GLN A 207 5.28 -18.77 7.85
C GLN A 207 5.87 -18.57 9.25
N SER A 208 7.12 -19.00 9.45
CA SER A 208 7.83 -18.96 10.73
C SER A 208 9.31 -18.68 10.47
N GLU A 209 9.99 -18.06 11.46
CA GLU A 209 11.44 -17.91 11.44
C GLU A 209 12.14 -19.26 11.61
N GLU A 210 11.53 -20.16 12.40
CA GLU A 210 11.93 -21.54 12.58
C GLU A 210 10.96 -22.47 11.84
N GLY A 211 11.49 -23.43 11.09
CA GLY A 211 10.64 -24.36 10.34
C GLY A 211 11.37 -24.97 9.15
N TYR A 212 10.58 -25.47 8.20
CA TYR A 212 11.09 -26.08 6.97
C TYR A 212 10.86 -25.17 5.76
N LEU A 213 11.77 -25.23 4.80
CA LEU A 213 11.54 -24.64 3.47
C LEU A 213 10.60 -25.53 2.68
N PRO A 214 9.60 -24.97 2.00
CA PRO A 214 8.70 -25.75 1.14
C PRO A 214 9.49 -26.37 -0.01
N ALA A 215 9.15 -27.63 -0.36
CA ALA A 215 9.67 -28.26 -1.56
C ALA A 215 9.15 -27.50 -2.79
N TYR A 216 10.05 -27.35 -3.76
CA TYR A 216 9.74 -26.76 -5.07
C TYR A 216 10.71 -27.37 -6.10
N GLU A 217 10.31 -28.44 -6.76
CA GLU A 217 11.12 -29.15 -7.76
C GLU A 217 10.37 -29.29 -9.07
N LEU A 218 10.91 -28.72 -10.13
CA LEU A 218 10.35 -28.82 -11.48
C LEU A 218 11.10 -29.87 -12.31
N LYS A 219 10.39 -30.87 -12.81
CA LYS A 219 10.91 -31.91 -13.72
C LYS A 219 10.00 -32.02 -14.95
N GLY A 220 10.39 -31.40 -16.06
CA GLY A 220 9.55 -31.30 -17.25
C GLY A 220 8.24 -30.57 -16.93
N ASP A 221 7.11 -31.21 -17.19
CA ASP A 221 5.78 -30.63 -16.90
C ASP A 221 5.24 -31.03 -15.51
N ILE A 222 6.08 -31.61 -14.65
CA ILE A 222 5.70 -32.03 -13.30
C ILE A 222 6.39 -31.13 -12.29
N LEU A 223 5.61 -30.48 -11.45
CA LEU A 223 6.08 -29.70 -10.30
C LEU A 223 5.74 -30.46 -9.02
N LEU A 224 6.75 -30.80 -8.23
CA LEU A 224 6.60 -31.26 -6.85
C LEU A 224 6.74 -30.08 -5.90
N ALA A 225 5.66 -29.67 -5.26
CA ALA A 225 5.65 -28.46 -4.43
C ALA A 225 4.63 -28.54 -3.30
N HIS A 226 4.83 -27.72 -2.25
CA HIS A 226 3.80 -27.48 -1.26
C HIS A 226 2.80 -26.45 -1.79
N THR A 227 1.51 -26.72 -1.61
CA THR A 227 0.40 -25.88 -2.06
C THR A 227 -0.35 -25.30 -0.88
N PHE A 228 -1.09 -24.21 -1.12
CA PHE A 228 -1.99 -23.64 -0.11
C PHE A 228 -3.40 -24.18 -0.30
N GLY A 229 -3.96 -24.76 0.76
CA GLY A 229 -5.30 -25.31 0.77
C GLY A 229 -6.39 -24.26 1.07
N GLU A 230 -7.65 -24.73 1.21
CA GLU A 230 -8.84 -23.87 1.41
C GLU A 230 -8.70 -22.76 2.48
N LYS A 231 -7.99 -23.05 3.57
CA LYS A 231 -7.79 -22.09 4.67
C LYS A 231 -6.48 -21.30 4.52
N GLY A 232 -5.93 -21.22 3.31
CA GLY A 232 -4.67 -20.52 3.07
C GLY A 232 -3.47 -21.08 3.84
N LYS A 233 -3.57 -22.31 4.39
CA LYS A 233 -2.48 -23.00 5.08
C LYS A 233 -1.67 -23.80 4.07
N LEU A 234 -0.37 -23.80 4.26
CA LEU A 234 0.51 -24.64 3.46
C LEU A 234 0.26 -26.12 3.76
N SER A 235 0.19 -26.97 2.73
CA SER A 235 0.18 -28.42 2.87
C SER A 235 1.45 -28.90 3.60
N LEU A 236 1.33 -29.89 4.48
CA LEU A 236 2.50 -30.41 5.21
C LEU A 236 3.36 -31.36 4.37
N THR A 237 2.81 -31.86 3.28
CA THR A 237 3.50 -32.73 2.33
C THR A 237 3.44 -32.08 0.94
N PRO A 238 4.52 -32.18 0.15
CA PRO A 238 4.51 -31.70 -1.20
C PRO A 238 3.56 -32.51 -2.07
N GLU A 239 2.91 -31.84 -3.01
CA GLU A 239 1.98 -32.41 -3.96
C GLU A 239 2.57 -32.40 -5.37
N THR A 240 2.15 -33.36 -6.17
CA THR A 240 2.56 -33.43 -7.58
C THR A 240 1.55 -32.69 -8.46
N VAL A 241 2.01 -31.59 -9.05
CA VAL A 241 1.19 -30.75 -9.94
C VAL A 241 1.58 -31.00 -11.38
N ASN A 242 0.62 -31.37 -12.22
CA ASN A 242 0.83 -31.52 -13.66
C ASN A 242 0.59 -30.18 -14.38
N LEU A 243 1.66 -29.51 -14.75
CA LEU A 243 1.63 -28.18 -15.38
C LEU A 243 1.00 -28.16 -16.78
N LYS A 244 0.76 -29.31 -17.43
CA LYS A 244 -0.06 -29.37 -18.65
C LYS A 244 -1.51 -28.95 -18.42
N LYS A 245 -2.00 -29.08 -17.18
CA LYS A 245 -3.35 -28.68 -16.78
C LYS A 245 -3.44 -27.29 -16.19
N TYR A 246 -2.31 -26.64 -15.99
CA TYR A 246 -2.21 -25.35 -15.31
C TYR A 246 -1.28 -24.41 -16.05
N LYS A 247 -1.70 -23.16 -16.15
CA LYS A 247 -0.88 -22.06 -16.64
C LYS A 247 -0.44 -21.20 -15.47
N LYS A 248 0.86 -20.90 -15.37
CA LYS A 248 1.35 -19.92 -14.40
C LYS A 248 0.87 -18.52 -14.77
N ILE A 249 0.12 -17.87 -13.91
CA ILE A 249 -0.47 -16.56 -14.13
C ILE A 249 0.17 -15.46 -13.29
N LEU A 250 0.76 -15.82 -12.14
CA LEU A 250 1.39 -14.85 -11.24
C LEU A 250 2.62 -15.46 -10.57
N CYS A 251 3.69 -14.66 -10.47
CA CYS A 251 4.89 -14.97 -9.70
C CYS A 251 5.41 -13.74 -8.94
N PRO A 252 6.32 -13.96 -7.94
CA PRO A 252 7.01 -12.87 -7.27
C PRO A 252 7.70 -11.93 -8.25
N GLY A 253 7.51 -10.63 -8.06
CA GLY A 253 8.04 -9.60 -8.94
C GLY A 253 7.16 -9.21 -10.12
N ASP A 254 6.08 -9.93 -10.38
CA ASP A 254 5.08 -9.50 -11.36
C ASP A 254 4.36 -8.22 -10.91
N ARG A 255 3.88 -7.43 -11.87
CA ARG A 255 3.05 -6.26 -11.58
C ARG A 255 1.62 -6.69 -11.25
N VAL A 256 1.10 -6.17 -10.15
CA VAL A 256 -0.25 -6.43 -9.65
C VAL A 256 -0.94 -5.14 -9.23
N VAL A 257 -2.26 -5.21 -9.09
CA VAL A 257 -3.06 -4.16 -8.45
C VAL A 257 -3.54 -4.67 -7.09
N THR A 258 -3.09 -4.02 -6.01
CA THR A 258 -3.44 -4.42 -4.65
C THR A 258 -4.61 -3.60 -4.12
N ILE A 259 -5.59 -4.28 -3.53
CA ILE A 259 -6.73 -3.64 -2.85
C ILE A 259 -6.31 -3.21 -1.45
N HIS A 260 -6.50 -1.93 -1.13
CA HIS A 260 -6.46 -1.41 0.23
C HIS A 260 -7.86 -1.09 0.72
N ILE A 261 -8.19 -1.52 1.93
CA ILE A 261 -9.48 -1.35 2.58
C ILE A 261 -9.41 -0.12 3.50
N PRO A 262 -10.09 0.98 3.18
CA PRO A 262 -10.19 2.12 4.09
C PRO A 262 -11.00 1.75 5.33
N GLY A 263 -10.52 2.06 6.54
CA GLY A 263 -11.18 1.72 7.80
C GLY A 263 -12.52 2.42 8.07
N GLU A 264 -12.91 3.38 7.25
CA GLU A 264 -14.02 4.31 7.51
C GLU A 264 -15.37 3.89 6.92
N ARG A 265 -15.41 2.84 6.09
CA ARG A 265 -16.62 2.42 5.36
C ARG A 265 -17.01 0.98 5.63
N ARG A 266 -18.31 0.72 5.65
CA ARG A 266 -18.84 -0.65 5.71
C ARG A 266 -18.67 -1.33 4.35
N LEU A 267 -18.25 -2.59 4.35
CA LEU A 267 -18.10 -3.39 3.14
C LEU A 267 -19.45 -3.98 2.71
N VAL A 268 -20.35 -3.15 2.20
CA VAL A 268 -21.65 -3.62 1.69
C VAL A 268 -21.40 -4.44 0.42
N LYS A 269 -21.93 -5.66 0.37
CA LYS A 269 -21.64 -6.67 -0.65
C LYS A 269 -21.78 -6.14 -2.08
N GLU A 270 -22.85 -5.43 -2.36
CA GLU A 270 -23.13 -4.91 -3.72
C GLU A 270 -22.15 -3.78 -4.10
N GLU A 271 -21.83 -2.89 -3.14
CA GLU A 271 -20.86 -1.81 -3.34
C GLU A 271 -19.43 -2.36 -3.53
N VAL A 272 -19.08 -3.44 -2.81
CA VAL A 272 -17.81 -4.16 -2.99
C VAL A 272 -17.69 -4.69 -4.41
N LYS A 273 -18.70 -5.40 -4.91
CA LYS A 273 -18.72 -5.96 -6.28
C LYS A 273 -18.63 -4.85 -7.33
N GLN A 274 -19.40 -3.79 -7.15
CA GLN A 274 -19.37 -2.65 -8.07
C GLN A 274 -17.99 -1.98 -8.09
N SER A 275 -17.39 -1.78 -6.92
CA SER A 275 -16.04 -1.18 -6.80
C SER A 275 -14.98 -2.03 -7.50
N ILE A 276 -15.04 -3.35 -7.36
CA ILE A 276 -14.10 -4.28 -8.01
C ILE A 276 -14.32 -4.29 -9.54
N LYS A 277 -15.57 -4.32 -10.00
CA LYS A 277 -15.90 -4.28 -11.42
C LYS A 277 -15.38 -3.00 -12.08
N GLU A 278 -15.60 -1.87 -11.43
CA GLU A 278 -15.13 -0.58 -11.91
C GLU A 278 -13.59 -0.50 -11.87
N ALA A 279 -12.97 -1.05 -10.84
CA ALA A 279 -11.52 -1.10 -10.74
C ALA A 279 -10.90 -1.98 -11.84
N LYS A 280 -11.48 -3.15 -12.17
CA LYS A 280 -11.03 -3.96 -13.31
C LYS A 280 -11.00 -3.13 -14.60
N ARG A 281 -12.03 -2.33 -14.84
CA ARG A 281 -12.15 -1.48 -16.03
C ARG A 281 -11.16 -0.32 -16.02
N LEU A 282 -11.13 0.47 -14.94
CA LEU A 282 -10.32 1.68 -14.86
C LEU A 282 -8.82 1.36 -14.74
N CYS A 283 -8.44 0.37 -13.92
CA CYS A 283 -7.04 -0.04 -13.80
C CYS A 283 -6.50 -0.58 -15.14
N ALA A 284 -7.29 -1.40 -15.86
CA ALA A 284 -6.88 -1.91 -17.17
C ALA A 284 -6.72 -0.78 -18.22
N LYS A 285 -7.45 0.32 -18.08
CA LYS A 285 -7.39 1.46 -19.00
C LYS A 285 -6.26 2.44 -18.69
N TYR A 286 -5.99 2.70 -17.41
CA TYR A 286 -5.14 3.82 -16.99
C TYR A 286 -3.83 3.42 -16.29
N LEU A 287 -3.71 2.18 -15.83
CA LEU A 287 -2.45 1.68 -15.27
C LEU A 287 -1.65 0.90 -16.32
N PRO A 288 -0.33 0.81 -16.17
CA PRO A 288 0.46 -0.10 -16.97
C PRO A 288 -0.02 -1.56 -16.84
N PRO A 289 0.32 -2.47 -17.78
CA PRO A 289 -0.11 -3.87 -17.74
C PRO A 289 0.21 -4.53 -16.40
N PHE A 290 -0.75 -5.25 -15.83
CA PHE A 290 -0.63 -6.01 -14.58
C PHE A 290 -1.24 -7.41 -14.75
N LYS A 291 -0.84 -8.34 -13.88
CA LYS A 291 -1.22 -9.77 -13.99
C LYS A 291 -2.53 -10.08 -13.27
N ALA A 292 -2.73 -9.52 -12.09
CA ALA A 292 -3.86 -9.84 -11.24
C ALA A 292 -4.25 -8.67 -10.31
N ILE A 293 -5.48 -8.72 -9.80
CA ILE A 293 -5.91 -7.94 -8.64
C ILE A 293 -5.75 -8.83 -7.40
N VAL A 294 -5.04 -8.31 -6.41
CA VAL A 294 -4.70 -9.03 -5.18
C VAL A 294 -5.07 -8.21 -3.95
N CYS A 295 -5.08 -8.86 -2.79
CA CYS A 295 -5.24 -8.19 -1.51
C CYS A 295 -4.31 -8.86 -0.49
N THR A 296 -3.47 -8.09 0.21
CA THR A 296 -2.64 -8.62 1.31
C THR A 296 -3.05 -7.90 2.58
N THR A 297 -3.77 -8.60 3.44
CA THR A 297 -4.31 -8.02 4.66
C THR A 297 -4.62 -9.09 5.71
N TRP A 298 -4.59 -8.73 6.99
CA TRP A 298 -5.08 -9.55 8.08
C TRP A 298 -6.61 -9.74 8.03
N PHE A 299 -7.32 -8.85 7.35
CA PHE A 299 -8.78 -8.81 7.27
C PHE A 299 -9.39 -10.02 6.55
N ILE A 300 -8.62 -10.70 5.71
CA ILE A 300 -9.02 -11.95 5.02
C ILE A 300 -8.38 -13.18 5.64
N ASP A 301 -7.79 -13.09 6.85
CA ASP A 301 -7.22 -14.25 7.54
C ASP A 301 -8.32 -15.29 7.84
N PRO A 302 -8.27 -16.48 7.22
CA PRO A 302 -9.31 -17.48 7.38
C PRO A 302 -9.36 -18.06 8.81
N ASN A 303 -8.31 -17.86 9.62
CA ASN A 303 -8.31 -18.30 11.02
C ASN A 303 -9.18 -17.40 11.93
N LEU A 304 -9.60 -16.24 11.44
CA LEU A 304 -10.54 -15.36 12.13
C LEU A 304 -12.01 -15.76 11.89
N ARG A 305 -12.28 -16.65 10.90
CA ARG A 305 -13.65 -17.09 10.57
C ARG A 305 -14.31 -17.90 11.69
N GLY A 306 -15.59 -17.65 11.89
CA GLY A 306 -16.41 -18.30 12.90
C GLY A 306 -16.23 -17.70 14.31
N GLU A 307 -15.04 -17.31 14.68
CA GLU A 307 -14.74 -16.72 16.00
C GLU A 307 -14.81 -15.18 16.00
N VAL A 308 -13.97 -14.54 15.22
CA VAL A 308 -13.87 -13.07 15.14
C VAL A 308 -14.74 -12.52 14.03
N ILE A 309 -14.61 -13.10 12.84
CA ILE A 309 -15.40 -12.76 11.66
C ILE A 309 -16.56 -13.75 11.56
N GLN A 310 -17.77 -13.28 11.84
CA GLN A 310 -18.96 -14.11 11.75
C GLN A 310 -19.27 -14.50 10.32
N ASP A 311 -19.69 -15.74 10.11
CA ASP A 311 -20.17 -16.21 8.81
C ASP A 311 -21.37 -15.38 8.35
N GLY A 312 -21.44 -15.11 7.05
CA GLY A 312 -22.48 -14.24 6.48
C GLY A 312 -22.29 -12.74 6.74
N SER A 313 -21.26 -12.33 7.51
CA SER A 313 -20.94 -10.91 7.66
C SER A 313 -20.34 -10.32 6.38
N ASN A 314 -20.38 -8.99 6.25
CA ASN A 314 -19.75 -8.28 5.13
C ASN A 314 -18.25 -8.58 4.99
N MET A 315 -17.56 -8.74 6.13
CA MET A 315 -16.14 -9.13 6.16
C MET A 315 -15.94 -10.53 5.59
N ALA A 316 -16.82 -11.45 5.97
CA ALA A 316 -16.80 -12.82 5.47
C ALA A 316 -17.04 -12.85 3.95
N HIS A 317 -18.03 -12.14 3.46
CA HIS A 317 -18.30 -12.04 2.02
C HIS A 317 -17.15 -11.41 1.25
N PHE A 318 -16.46 -10.43 1.82
CA PHE A 318 -15.27 -9.86 1.18
C PHE A 318 -14.15 -10.90 1.08
N ALA A 319 -13.86 -11.64 2.16
CA ALA A 319 -12.81 -12.66 2.16
C ALA A 319 -13.11 -13.82 1.17
N ASP A 320 -14.40 -14.17 0.97
CA ASP A 320 -14.81 -15.20 0.04
C ASP A 320 -14.52 -14.88 -1.45
N LEU A 321 -14.20 -13.63 -1.76
CA LEU A 321 -13.84 -13.21 -3.11
C LEU A 321 -12.43 -13.66 -3.54
N PHE A 322 -11.63 -14.20 -2.62
CA PHE A 322 -10.21 -14.51 -2.86
C PHE A 322 -9.89 -15.97 -2.65
N ASP A 323 -8.91 -16.45 -3.42
CA ASP A 323 -8.15 -17.64 -3.07
C ASP A 323 -6.93 -17.22 -2.25
N LEU A 324 -6.67 -17.93 -1.13
CA LEU A 324 -5.88 -17.41 -0.02
C LEU A 324 -4.57 -18.18 0.20
N ALA A 325 -3.53 -17.45 0.57
CA ALA A 325 -2.30 -17.98 1.13
C ALA A 325 -1.95 -17.21 2.42
N CYS A 326 -1.95 -17.87 3.57
CA CYS A 326 -1.52 -17.26 4.82
C CYS A 326 -0.01 -17.01 4.76
N ALA A 327 0.37 -15.73 4.82
CA ALA A 327 1.76 -15.34 4.69
C ALA A 327 2.46 -15.35 6.07
N ARG A 328 2.47 -14.23 6.77
CA ARG A 328 3.28 -14.05 7.98
C ARG A 328 2.45 -13.65 9.20
N ASP A 329 2.97 -13.98 10.38
CA ASP A 329 2.44 -13.51 11.65
C ASP A 329 2.41 -11.98 11.69
N ASN A 330 1.27 -11.45 12.04
CA ASN A 330 1.00 -10.02 12.13
C ASN A 330 1.60 -9.38 13.40
N LYS A 331 1.99 -10.18 14.40
CA LYS A 331 2.49 -9.74 15.71
C LYS A 331 1.55 -8.72 16.39
N ASN A 332 0.23 -8.87 16.18
CA ASN A 332 -0.82 -7.98 16.69
C ASN A 332 -0.77 -6.51 16.19
N ILE A 333 0.08 -6.19 15.22
CA ILE A 333 0.21 -4.84 14.65
C ILE A 333 -1.17 -4.32 14.19
N SER A 334 -1.96 -5.17 13.53
CA SER A 334 -3.29 -4.79 13.06
C SER A 334 -4.26 -4.43 14.20
N ILE A 335 -4.13 -5.05 15.37
CA ILE A 335 -4.95 -4.69 16.54
C ILE A 335 -4.64 -3.26 16.94
N PHE A 336 -3.38 -2.92 17.14
CA PHE A 336 -2.99 -1.60 17.60
C PHE A 336 -3.20 -0.53 16.54
N GLU A 337 -2.64 -0.73 15.33
CA GLU A 337 -2.62 0.32 14.31
C GLU A 337 -3.94 0.52 13.57
N HIS A 338 -4.72 -0.57 13.34
CA HIS A 338 -5.89 -0.52 12.47
C HIS A 338 -7.22 -0.66 13.19
N VAL A 339 -7.26 -1.33 14.36
CA VAL A 339 -8.49 -1.58 15.08
C VAL A 339 -8.67 -0.64 16.27
N PHE A 340 -7.59 -0.35 16.99
CA PHE A 340 -7.62 0.55 18.16
C PHE A 340 -6.97 1.91 17.87
N GLU A 341 -6.27 2.07 16.74
CA GLU A 341 -5.57 3.30 16.31
C GLU A 341 -4.67 3.86 17.44
N THR A 342 -3.91 2.98 18.06
CA THR A 342 -3.02 3.28 19.20
C THR A 342 -1.61 2.74 18.95
N SER A 343 -0.67 3.19 19.79
CA SER A 343 0.66 2.59 19.87
C SER A 343 0.59 1.23 20.56
N GLU A 344 1.63 0.41 20.40
CA GLU A 344 1.76 -0.87 21.06
C GLU A 344 1.75 -0.70 22.60
N GLN A 345 0.95 -1.51 23.26
CA GLN A 345 0.78 -1.54 24.71
C GLN A 345 0.34 -2.95 25.14
N PRO A 346 0.32 -3.27 26.46
CA PRO A 346 -0.26 -4.52 26.93
C PRO A 346 -1.71 -4.69 26.43
N LEU A 347 -2.02 -5.87 25.88
CA LEU A 347 -3.36 -6.16 25.31
C LEU A 347 -4.49 -5.97 26.31
N GLU A 348 -4.20 -6.19 27.61
CA GLU A 348 -5.11 -6.03 28.72
C GLU A 348 -5.56 -4.57 28.93
N ASN A 349 -4.75 -3.62 28.46
CA ASN A 349 -5.04 -2.19 28.58
C ASN A 349 -5.96 -1.68 27.47
N LEU A 350 -6.20 -2.50 26.44
CA LEU A 350 -7.11 -2.14 25.36
C LEU A 350 -8.56 -2.15 25.84
N VAL A 351 -9.30 -1.08 25.53
CA VAL A 351 -10.72 -0.95 25.88
C VAL A 351 -11.58 -1.18 24.63
N PRO A 352 -12.14 -2.40 24.42
CA PRO A 352 -12.98 -2.70 23.27
C PRO A 352 -14.30 -1.93 23.28
N LYS A 353 -14.64 -1.26 22.18
CA LYS A 353 -15.87 -0.47 22.01
C LYS A 353 -17.03 -1.27 21.39
N ASN A 354 -16.74 -2.45 20.82
CA ASN A 354 -17.75 -3.30 20.16
C ASN A 354 -17.36 -4.79 20.26
N ASP A 355 -18.27 -5.67 19.87
CA ASP A 355 -18.08 -7.12 19.99
C ASP A 355 -17.00 -7.68 19.09
N PHE A 356 -16.78 -7.07 17.94
CA PHE A 356 -15.66 -7.44 17.05
C PHE A 356 -14.32 -7.20 17.76
N GLN A 357 -14.12 -6.02 18.32
CA GLN A 357 -12.92 -5.68 19.08
C GLN A 357 -12.74 -6.60 20.32
N LYS A 358 -13.83 -6.92 21.05
CA LYS A 358 -13.78 -7.85 22.19
C LYS A 358 -13.29 -9.23 21.78
N ARG A 359 -13.84 -9.79 20.68
CA ARG A 359 -13.45 -11.12 20.18
C ARG A 359 -11.99 -11.13 19.73
N LEU A 360 -11.56 -10.06 19.04
CA LEU A 360 -10.18 -9.94 18.52
C LEU A 360 -9.16 -9.88 19.69
N VAL A 361 -9.40 -9.03 20.70
CA VAL A 361 -8.53 -8.93 21.88
C VAL A 361 -8.53 -10.25 22.66
N LYS A 362 -9.70 -10.88 22.88
CA LYS A 362 -9.79 -12.18 23.55
C LYS A 362 -8.96 -13.26 22.84
N ARG A 363 -8.96 -13.29 21.51
CA ARG A 363 -8.13 -14.18 20.72
C ARG A 363 -6.64 -13.92 20.94
N ALA A 364 -6.22 -12.65 20.85
CA ALA A 364 -4.82 -12.26 21.05
C ALA A 364 -4.30 -12.57 22.47
N LEU A 365 -5.14 -12.38 23.51
CA LEU A 365 -4.82 -12.72 24.90
C LEU A 365 -4.62 -14.24 25.13
N ARG A 366 -5.19 -15.10 24.29
CA ARG A 366 -4.91 -16.55 24.30
C ARG A 366 -3.61 -16.91 23.58
N GLY A 367 -2.86 -15.94 23.05
CA GLY A 367 -1.66 -16.16 22.25
C GLY A 367 -1.93 -16.70 20.85
N GLU A 368 -3.18 -16.62 20.37
CA GLU A 368 -3.55 -17.06 19.03
C GLU A 368 -3.18 -15.98 18.00
N LYS A 369 -2.41 -16.37 17.01
CA LYS A 369 -1.86 -15.46 16.00
C LYS A 369 -2.92 -14.95 15.02
N ILE A 370 -2.66 -13.78 14.47
CA ILE A 370 -3.33 -13.17 13.32
C ILE A 370 -2.31 -13.11 12.19
N TYR A 371 -2.72 -13.45 10.99
CA TYR A 371 -1.79 -13.52 9.86
C TYR A 371 -2.09 -12.44 8.81
N TRP A 372 -1.03 -11.84 8.29
CA TRP A 372 -1.11 -11.18 6.99
C TRP A 372 -1.38 -12.28 5.95
N THR A 373 -2.52 -12.20 5.29
CA THR A 373 -2.95 -13.19 4.33
C THR A 373 -2.97 -12.56 2.94
N PHE A 374 -2.30 -13.22 2.01
CA PHE A 374 -2.37 -12.91 0.60
C PHE A 374 -3.64 -13.53 0.01
N GLY A 375 -4.33 -12.76 -0.84
CA GLY A 375 -5.48 -13.23 -1.61
C GLY A 375 -5.38 -12.80 -3.06
N ILE A 376 -5.61 -13.72 -3.98
CA ILE A 376 -5.84 -13.41 -5.39
C ILE A 376 -7.34 -13.40 -5.67
N LEU A 377 -7.82 -12.36 -6.35
CA LEU A 377 -9.22 -12.21 -6.70
C LEU A 377 -9.66 -13.33 -7.64
N LYS A 378 -10.77 -14.02 -7.32
CA LYS A 378 -11.35 -15.06 -8.16
C LYS A 378 -11.87 -14.51 -9.50
N ASN A 379 -11.90 -15.37 -10.52
CA ASN A 379 -12.23 -14.96 -11.88
C ASN A 379 -13.72 -14.69 -12.12
N ASP A 380 -14.60 -15.30 -11.32
CA ASP A 380 -16.06 -15.25 -11.44
C ASP A 380 -16.72 -13.99 -10.83
N ILE A 381 -15.91 -12.99 -10.48
CA ILE A 381 -16.36 -11.76 -9.82
C ILE A 381 -16.39 -10.58 -10.77
#